data_7da19bcf2853b7e7ba9d94bc8bb56735
#
_entry.id   7da19bcf2853b7e7ba9d94bc8bb56735
#
_cell.length_a   1.000
_cell.length_b   1.000
_cell.length_c   1.000
_cell.angle_alpha   90.00
_cell.angle_beta   90.00
_cell.angle_gamma   90.00
#
_symmetry.space_group_name_H-M   'P 1'
#
loop_
_entity.id
_entity.type
_entity.pdbx_description
1 polymer ?
#
loop_
_entity_poly.entity_id
_entity_poly.type
_entity_poly.pdbx_seq_one_letter_code
_entity_poly.pdbx_strand_id
1 'polypeptide(L)'
;MSNDNQPVLEARHITRHFGAVVALADASLALRKREVLGLVGDNGAGKSTLLKILSGVVSPSSGDILIDGKPVHLRRAQDAMDAGIETVYQDLALVDTMTAYQNVYLGREEVSKNPLARLFNLVDDKQMRSRAREVLESLQVKIPSINVTVKGMSGGQRQCLAIARALLWGRRIVILDEPTAALGVR
;
A
#
# COMPACT_ATOMS: atom_id res chain seq x y z
N MET A 1 19.91 21.37 7.51
CA MET A 1 19.21 20.89 8.70
C MET A 1 17.86 20.36 8.23
N SER A 2 17.70 19.04 8.13
CA SER A 2 16.41 18.44 7.78
C SER A 2 15.47 18.70 8.96
N ASN A 3 14.37 19.39 8.68
CA ASN A 3 13.36 19.73 9.68
C ASN A 3 12.59 18.43 10.01
N ASP A 4 13.10 17.65 10.95
CA ASP A 4 12.55 16.32 11.35
C ASP A 4 11.10 16.42 11.90
N ASN A 5 10.60 17.66 12.04
CA ASN A 5 9.25 17.93 12.56
C ASN A 5 8.20 18.17 11.45
N GLN A 6 8.61 18.22 10.18
CA GLN A 6 7.66 18.41 9.07
C GLN A 6 6.93 17.09 8.76
N PRO A 7 5.59 17.08 8.70
CA PRO A 7 4.84 15.89 8.29
C PRO A 7 5.24 15.43 6.88
N VAL A 8 5.36 14.12 6.70
CA VAL A 8 5.54 13.49 5.38
C VAL A 8 4.22 13.39 4.62
N LEU A 9 3.11 13.29 5.35
CA LEU A 9 1.75 13.33 4.82
C LEU A 9 0.89 14.23 5.71
N GLU A 10 0.10 15.08 5.10
CA GLU A 10 -0.85 15.91 5.81
C GLU A 10 -2.17 15.95 5.01
N ALA A 11 -3.26 15.71 5.69
CA ALA A 11 -4.60 15.93 5.19
C ALA A 11 -5.21 17.08 5.99
N ARG A 12 -5.70 18.11 5.32
CA ARG A 12 -6.24 19.32 5.94
C ARG A 12 -7.69 19.51 5.53
N HIS A 13 -8.58 19.55 6.50
CA HIS A 13 -9.99 19.87 6.30
C HIS A 13 -10.67 19.06 5.20
N ILE A 14 -10.35 17.76 5.13
CA ILE A 14 -10.89 16.85 4.12
C ILE A 14 -12.37 16.64 4.36
N THR A 15 -13.18 16.96 3.34
CA THR A 15 -14.60 16.61 3.32
C THR A 15 -14.88 15.62 2.20
N ARG A 16 -15.90 14.81 2.36
CA ARG A 16 -16.42 13.96 1.29
C ARG A 16 -17.91 13.75 1.41
N HIS A 17 -18.60 14.04 0.30
CA HIS A 17 -20.03 13.83 0.13
C HIS A 17 -20.27 12.79 -0.96
N PHE A 18 -21.21 11.89 -0.74
CA PHE A 18 -21.75 10.97 -1.74
C PHE A 18 -23.24 11.28 -1.91
N GLY A 19 -23.58 12.12 -2.87
CA GLY A 19 -24.91 12.69 -2.98
C GLY A 19 -25.28 13.47 -1.71
N ALA A 20 -26.35 13.09 -1.04
CA ALA A 20 -26.81 13.72 0.21
C ALA A 20 -26.08 13.18 1.46
N VAL A 21 -25.29 12.12 1.34
CA VAL A 21 -24.59 11.50 2.47
C VAL A 21 -23.26 12.18 2.72
N VAL A 22 -23.04 12.70 3.93
CA VAL A 22 -21.77 13.26 4.37
C VAL A 22 -20.92 12.12 4.95
N ALA A 23 -19.94 11.65 4.18
CA ALA A 23 -19.05 10.57 4.61
C ALA A 23 -17.85 11.07 5.43
N LEU A 24 -17.41 12.32 5.18
CA LEU A 24 -16.44 13.07 5.98
C LEU A 24 -16.86 14.52 6.04
N ALA A 25 -16.99 15.07 7.25
CA ALA A 25 -17.41 16.45 7.47
C ALA A 25 -16.22 17.43 7.52
N ASP A 26 -15.17 17.07 8.23
CA ASP A 26 -13.93 17.85 8.38
C ASP A 26 -12.89 16.94 9.05
N ALA A 27 -12.10 16.25 8.25
CA ALA A 27 -11.08 15.35 8.74
C ALA A 27 -9.68 15.92 8.47
N SER A 28 -8.88 16.00 9.53
CA SER A 28 -7.49 16.43 9.42
C SER A 28 -6.57 15.42 10.11
N LEU A 29 -5.42 15.12 9.51
CA LEU A 29 -4.38 14.30 10.11
C LEU A 29 -3.00 14.75 9.62
N ALA A 30 -1.99 14.41 10.39
CA ALA A 30 -0.60 14.60 10.00
C ALA A 30 0.19 13.35 10.40
N LEU A 31 1.00 12.83 9.47
CA LEU A 31 1.92 11.72 9.69
C LEU A 31 3.36 12.23 9.55
N ARG A 32 4.18 11.96 10.54
CA ARG A 32 5.61 12.33 10.53
C ARG A 32 6.48 11.18 10.04
N LYS A 33 7.71 11.50 9.74
CA LYS A 33 8.70 10.50 9.36
C LYS A 33 8.94 9.51 10.49
N ARG A 34 8.94 8.21 10.16
CA ARG A 34 9.11 7.09 11.12
C ARG A 34 8.01 7.00 12.19
N GLU A 35 6.87 7.62 11.96
CA GLU A 35 5.70 7.54 12.83
C GLU A 35 4.76 6.43 12.36
N VAL A 36 4.10 5.79 13.31
CA VAL A 36 2.94 4.91 13.08
C VAL A 36 1.71 5.61 13.63
N LEU A 37 0.79 5.98 12.74
CA LEU A 37 -0.46 6.65 13.08
C LEU A 37 -1.62 5.65 13.05
N GLY A 38 -2.26 5.42 14.18
CA GLY A 38 -3.46 4.59 14.27
C GLY A 38 -4.72 5.42 14.06
N LEU A 39 -5.53 5.05 13.05
CA LEU A 39 -6.83 5.66 12.80
C LEU A 39 -7.92 4.80 13.45
N VAL A 40 -8.48 5.29 14.55
CA VAL A 40 -9.50 4.58 15.34
C VAL A 40 -10.83 5.35 15.33
N GLY A 41 -11.92 4.65 15.55
CA GLY A 41 -13.26 5.21 15.60
C GLY A 41 -14.34 4.17 15.26
N ASP A 42 -15.60 4.50 15.48
CA ASP A 42 -16.74 3.62 15.27
C ASP A 42 -16.94 3.25 13.79
N ASN A 43 -17.75 2.21 13.55
CA ASN A 43 -18.18 1.87 12.20
C ASN A 43 -19.00 3.02 11.62
N GLY A 44 -18.69 3.41 10.38
CA GLY A 44 -19.32 4.57 9.75
C GLY A 44 -18.66 5.91 10.05
N ALA A 45 -17.63 5.99 10.91
CA ALA A 45 -16.94 7.25 11.22
C ALA A 45 -16.10 7.82 10.05
N GLY A 46 -16.12 7.20 8.88
CA GLY A 46 -15.42 7.70 7.69
C GLY A 46 -13.98 7.25 7.54
N LYS A 47 -13.46 6.35 8.41
CA LYS A 47 -12.07 5.86 8.36
C LYS A 47 -11.67 5.34 6.98
N SER A 48 -12.40 4.37 6.46
CA SER A 48 -12.11 3.78 5.14
C SER A 48 -12.32 4.78 4.00
N THR A 49 -13.20 5.78 4.17
CA THR A 49 -13.35 6.88 3.19
C THR A 49 -12.10 7.75 3.17
N LEU A 50 -11.56 8.11 4.34
CA LEU A 50 -10.31 8.87 4.43
C LEU A 50 -9.13 8.08 3.83
N LEU A 51 -9.00 6.78 4.15
CA LEU A 51 -7.96 5.94 3.56
C LEU A 51 -8.08 5.83 2.04
N LYS A 52 -9.32 5.70 1.49
CA LYS A 52 -9.57 5.72 0.04
C LYS A 52 -9.21 7.06 -0.61
N ILE A 53 -9.35 8.17 0.10
CA ILE A 53 -8.92 9.48 -0.39
C ILE A 53 -7.40 9.56 -0.43
N LEU A 54 -6.72 9.15 0.64
CA LEU A 54 -5.26 9.16 0.71
C LEU A 54 -4.60 8.17 -0.25
N SER A 55 -5.29 7.10 -0.64
CA SER A 55 -4.84 6.14 -1.65
C SER A 55 -5.24 6.52 -3.09
N GLY A 56 -5.89 7.67 -3.30
CA GLY A 56 -6.29 8.15 -4.62
C GLY A 56 -7.46 7.40 -5.28
N VAL A 57 -8.14 6.51 -4.55
CA VAL A 57 -9.32 5.78 -5.05
C VAL A 57 -10.55 6.68 -5.13
N VAL A 58 -10.63 7.64 -4.22
CA VAL A 58 -11.74 8.61 -4.15
C VAL A 58 -11.14 10.00 -4.00
N SER A 59 -11.60 10.97 -4.79
CA SER A 59 -11.18 12.38 -4.61
C SER A 59 -11.95 13.02 -3.44
N PRO A 60 -11.35 13.90 -2.64
CA PRO A 60 -12.08 14.67 -1.65
C PRO A 60 -13.07 15.64 -2.32
N SER A 61 -14.11 16.05 -1.61
CA SER A 61 -15.01 17.13 -2.04
C SER A 61 -14.39 18.50 -1.80
N SER A 62 -13.65 18.65 -0.68
CA SER A 62 -12.82 19.83 -0.38
C SER A 62 -11.69 19.43 0.58
N GLY A 63 -10.77 20.34 0.81
CA GLY A 63 -9.57 20.16 1.62
C GLY A 63 -8.34 19.83 0.80
N ASP A 64 -7.19 19.80 1.44
CA ASP A 64 -5.89 19.66 0.79
C ASP A 64 -5.15 18.43 1.33
N ILE A 65 -4.43 17.76 0.43
CA ILE A 65 -3.47 16.71 0.77
C ILE A 65 -2.08 17.25 0.43
N LEU A 66 -1.16 17.16 1.40
CA LEU A 66 0.21 17.58 1.22
C LEU A 66 1.16 16.42 1.47
N ILE A 67 2.20 16.32 0.65
CA ILE A 67 3.33 15.39 0.85
C ILE A 67 4.61 16.23 0.93
N ASP A 68 5.37 16.08 2.02
CA ASP A 68 6.53 16.93 2.35
C ASP A 68 6.18 18.43 2.27
N GLY A 69 4.99 18.82 2.72
CA GLY A 69 4.49 20.20 2.69
C GLY A 69 4.07 20.72 1.31
N LYS A 70 4.09 19.90 0.26
CA LYS A 70 3.68 20.28 -1.10
C LYS A 70 2.29 19.75 -1.39
N PRO A 71 1.35 20.58 -1.86
CA PRO A 71 0.03 20.10 -2.27
C PRO A 71 0.11 19.07 -3.38
N VAL A 72 -0.67 18.00 -3.26
CA VAL A 72 -0.79 16.93 -4.25
C VAL A 72 -2.25 16.65 -4.56
N HIS A 73 -2.52 16.27 -5.80
CA HIS A 73 -3.86 15.87 -6.22
C HIS A 73 -3.88 14.38 -6.54
N LEU A 74 -4.46 13.60 -5.65
CA LEU A 74 -4.58 12.16 -5.79
C LEU A 74 -5.95 11.85 -6.44
N ARG A 75 -5.98 11.71 -7.76
CA ARG A 75 -7.21 11.43 -8.53
C ARG A 75 -7.36 9.97 -8.89
N ARG A 76 -6.26 9.22 -8.86
CA ARG A 76 -6.17 7.80 -9.18
C ARG A 76 -5.17 7.14 -8.24
N ALA A 77 -5.32 5.84 -8.01
CA ALA A 77 -4.37 5.07 -7.22
C ALA A 77 -2.91 5.22 -7.72
N GLN A 78 -2.73 5.39 -9.04
CA GLN A 78 -1.40 5.63 -9.62
C GLN A 78 -0.77 6.92 -9.11
N ASP A 79 -1.54 7.99 -8.94
CA ASP A 79 -1.03 9.27 -8.44
C ASP A 79 -0.50 9.13 -6.99
N ALA A 80 -1.18 8.29 -6.17
CA ALA A 80 -0.72 7.98 -4.81
C ALA A 80 0.57 7.14 -4.83
N MET A 81 0.65 6.12 -5.69
CA MET A 81 1.86 5.30 -5.88
C MET A 81 3.04 6.15 -6.34
N ASP A 82 2.84 7.06 -7.29
CA ASP A 82 3.88 7.96 -7.80
C ASP A 82 4.36 8.94 -6.72
N ALA A 83 3.45 9.33 -5.83
CA ALA A 83 3.77 10.13 -4.64
C ALA A 83 4.44 9.31 -3.52
N GLY A 84 4.59 8.01 -3.67
CA GLY A 84 5.26 7.10 -2.73
C GLY A 84 4.35 6.53 -1.64
N ILE A 85 3.02 6.59 -1.84
CA ILE A 85 2.02 5.98 -0.97
C ILE A 85 1.67 4.60 -1.51
N GLU A 86 1.83 3.57 -0.71
CA GLU A 86 1.40 2.21 -1.03
C GLU A 86 0.29 1.80 -0.06
N THR A 87 -0.72 1.08 -0.56
CA THR A 87 -1.90 0.72 0.24
C THR A 87 -2.13 -0.79 0.22
N VAL A 88 -2.28 -1.35 1.41
CA VAL A 88 -2.78 -2.71 1.63
C VAL A 88 -4.26 -2.61 2.00
N TYR A 89 -5.11 -3.08 1.11
CA TYR A 89 -6.56 -3.12 1.31
C TYR A 89 -6.98 -4.37 2.08
N GLN A 90 -8.17 -4.34 2.64
CA GLN A 90 -8.76 -5.45 3.39
C GLN A 90 -8.83 -6.76 2.57
N ASP A 91 -9.09 -6.69 1.28
CA ASP A 91 -9.15 -7.84 0.36
C ASP A 91 -7.77 -8.33 -0.12
N LEU A 92 -6.68 -7.71 0.38
CA LEU A 92 -5.27 -7.98 0.08
C LEU A 92 -4.88 -7.86 -1.41
N ALA A 93 -5.82 -7.85 -2.34
CA ALA A 93 -5.62 -7.78 -3.79
C ALA A 93 -4.51 -8.75 -4.28
N LEU A 94 -4.58 -10.01 -3.87
CA LEU A 94 -3.67 -11.09 -4.28
C LEU A 94 -4.37 -12.01 -5.27
N VAL A 95 -3.61 -12.48 -6.26
CA VAL A 95 -4.08 -13.44 -7.28
C VAL A 95 -3.76 -14.85 -6.81
N ASP A 96 -4.78 -15.62 -6.47
CA ASP A 96 -4.70 -16.95 -5.86
C ASP A 96 -3.91 -17.97 -6.70
N THR A 97 -4.00 -17.88 -8.03
CA THR A 97 -3.33 -18.79 -8.98
C THR A 97 -1.87 -18.47 -9.22
N MET A 98 -1.42 -17.28 -8.82
CA MET A 98 -0.03 -16.85 -8.95
C MET A 98 0.79 -17.22 -7.72
N THR A 99 2.09 -17.35 -7.90
CA THR A 99 3.03 -17.62 -6.81
C THR A 99 3.24 -16.37 -5.94
N ALA A 100 3.86 -16.56 -4.76
CA ALA A 100 4.16 -15.47 -3.85
C ALA A 100 4.98 -14.37 -4.53
N TYR A 101 6.11 -14.72 -5.19
CA TYR A 101 6.96 -13.72 -5.84
C TYR A 101 6.25 -13.01 -7.00
N GLN A 102 5.41 -13.72 -7.78
CA GLN A 102 4.62 -13.09 -8.84
C GLN A 102 3.61 -12.08 -8.29
N ASN A 103 2.97 -12.39 -7.17
CA ASN A 103 2.08 -11.44 -6.50
C ASN A 103 2.81 -10.19 -5.97
N VAL A 104 4.05 -10.35 -5.50
CA VAL A 104 4.88 -9.23 -5.05
C VAL A 104 5.18 -8.27 -6.21
N TYR A 105 5.41 -8.80 -7.40
CA TYR A 105 5.80 -8.04 -8.58
C TYR A 105 4.67 -7.75 -9.56
N LEU A 106 3.44 -8.13 -9.26
CA LEU A 106 2.29 -7.97 -10.16
C LEU A 106 2.13 -6.52 -10.62
N GLY A 107 2.20 -6.31 -11.96
CA GLY A 107 2.16 -4.99 -12.58
C GLY A 107 3.44 -4.16 -12.43
N ARG A 108 4.53 -4.76 -11.92
CA ARG A 108 5.84 -4.13 -11.70
C ARG A 108 6.98 -5.09 -12.01
N GLU A 109 6.76 -5.96 -13.00
CA GLU A 109 7.70 -6.97 -13.41
C GLU A 109 9.00 -6.33 -13.90
N GLU A 110 10.15 -6.86 -13.45
CA GLU A 110 11.46 -6.37 -13.84
C GLU A 110 11.89 -7.04 -15.16
N VAL A 111 12.24 -6.23 -16.15
CA VAL A 111 12.77 -6.73 -17.43
C VAL A 111 14.25 -7.05 -17.28
N SER A 112 14.68 -8.13 -17.91
CA SER A 112 16.08 -8.59 -17.90
C SER A 112 17.04 -7.48 -18.35
N LYS A 113 18.17 -7.40 -17.66
CA LYS A 113 19.27 -6.48 -18.01
C LYS A 113 20.10 -6.94 -19.21
N ASN A 114 19.95 -8.20 -19.66
CA ASN A 114 20.60 -8.70 -20.83
C ASN A 114 20.06 -7.97 -22.08
N PRO A 115 20.89 -7.37 -22.94
CA PRO A 115 20.45 -6.61 -24.11
C PRO A 115 19.53 -7.38 -25.04
N LEU A 116 19.83 -8.66 -25.32
CA LEU A 116 18.98 -9.51 -26.16
C LEU A 116 17.64 -9.83 -25.50
N ALA A 117 17.65 -10.19 -24.23
CA ALA A 117 16.42 -10.47 -23.47
C ALA A 117 15.54 -9.22 -23.32
N ARG A 118 16.16 -8.04 -23.19
CA ARG A 118 15.47 -6.75 -23.12
C ARG A 118 14.78 -6.39 -24.43
N LEU A 119 15.36 -6.75 -25.57
CA LEU A 119 14.73 -6.54 -26.88
C LEU A 119 13.40 -7.28 -27.01
N PHE A 120 13.27 -8.44 -26.36
CA PHE A 120 12.05 -9.25 -26.31
C PHE A 120 11.20 -9.02 -25.05
N ASN A 121 11.50 -7.98 -24.23
CA ASN A 121 10.82 -7.70 -22.97
C ASN A 121 10.74 -8.92 -22.02
N LEU A 122 11.77 -9.78 -22.00
CA LEU A 122 11.79 -10.94 -21.13
C LEU A 122 11.97 -10.52 -19.67
N VAL A 123 11.14 -11.07 -18.80
CA VAL A 123 11.12 -10.80 -17.37
C VAL A 123 12.34 -11.43 -16.68
N ASP A 124 12.95 -10.73 -15.74
CA ASP A 124 14.04 -11.24 -14.89
C ASP A 124 13.51 -11.99 -13.67
N ASP A 125 13.01 -13.19 -13.94
CA ASP A 125 12.42 -14.08 -12.95
C ASP A 125 13.37 -14.40 -11.78
N LYS A 126 14.67 -14.54 -12.08
CA LYS A 126 15.70 -14.85 -11.08
C LYS A 126 15.90 -13.70 -10.10
N GLN A 127 15.99 -12.48 -10.61
CA GLN A 127 16.17 -11.27 -9.79
C GLN A 127 14.92 -11.01 -8.93
N MET A 128 13.73 -11.12 -9.52
CA MET A 128 12.47 -10.95 -8.80
C MET A 128 12.31 -11.95 -7.65
N ARG A 129 12.64 -13.22 -7.86
CA ARG A 129 12.60 -14.25 -6.82
C ARG A 129 13.60 -13.97 -5.69
N SER A 130 14.82 -13.54 -6.01
CA SER A 130 15.83 -13.20 -4.99
C SER A 130 15.35 -12.08 -4.10
N ARG A 131 14.91 -10.97 -4.68
CA ARG A 131 14.43 -9.80 -3.93
C ARG A 131 13.15 -10.08 -3.13
N ALA A 132 12.18 -10.81 -3.71
CA ALA A 132 10.99 -11.21 -2.97
C ALA A 132 11.35 -12.03 -1.73
N ARG A 133 12.32 -12.95 -1.84
CA ARG A 133 12.82 -13.73 -0.70
C ARG A 133 13.46 -12.85 0.35
N GLU A 134 14.37 -11.97 -0.02
CA GLU A 134 15.06 -11.04 0.90
C GLU A 134 14.07 -10.20 1.72
N VAL A 135 13.02 -9.67 1.07
CA VAL A 135 11.99 -8.87 1.77
C VAL A 135 11.19 -9.73 2.73
N LEU A 136 10.75 -10.92 2.31
CA LEU A 136 9.99 -11.82 3.17
C LEU A 136 10.81 -12.29 4.37
N GLU A 137 12.10 -12.58 4.18
CA GLU A 137 13.04 -12.95 5.24
C GLU A 137 13.27 -11.77 6.20
N SER A 138 13.43 -10.54 5.70
CA SER A 138 13.60 -9.35 6.53
C SER A 138 12.41 -9.07 7.45
N LEU A 139 11.21 -9.46 7.00
CA LEU A 139 9.96 -9.35 7.77
C LEU A 139 9.68 -10.58 8.65
N GLN A 140 10.60 -11.56 8.68
CA GLN A 140 10.44 -12.83 9.39
C GLN A 140 9.16 -13.59 8.97
N VAL A 141 8.71 -13.39 7.72
CA VAL A 141 7.52 -14.04 7.19
C VAL A 141 7.83 -15.49 6.83
N LYS A 142 7.22 -16.40 7.58
CA LYS A 142 7.35 -17.85 7.33
C LYS A 142 6.35 -18.30 6.27
N ILE A 143 6.78 -18.35 5.02
CA ILE A 143 6.04 -19.02 3.94
C ILE A 143 6.78 -20.30 3.52
N PRO A 144 6.07 -21.35 3.06
CA PRO A 144 6.70 -22.61 2.67
C PRO A 144 7.74 -22.45 1.55
N SER A 145 7.44 -21.61 0.59
CA SER A 145 8.33 -21.25 -0.53
C SER A 145 7.81 -20.03 -1.26
N ILE A 146 8.69 -19.22 -1.84
CA ILE A 146 8.29 -18.10 -2.72
C ILE A 146 7.61 -18.57 -4.01
N ASN A 147 7.75 -19.85 -4.35
CA ASN A 147 7.13 -20.48 -5.52
C ASN A 147 5.77 -21.13 -5.20
N VAL A 148 5.30 -21.09 -3.95
CA VAL A 148 3.97 -21.56 -3.58
C VAL A 148 2.92 -20.59 -4.12
N THR A 149 1.84 -21.13 -4.67
CA THR A 149 0.68 -20.31 -5.07
C THR A 149 -0.03 -19.76 -3.85
N VAL A 150 -0.57 -18.56 -3.96
CA VAL A 150 -1.28 -17.89 -2.87
C VAL A 150 -2.48 -18.71 -2.39
N LYS A 151 -3.13 -19.47 -3.28
CA LYS A 151 -4.22 -20.41 -2.91
C LYS A 151 -3.81 -21.39 -1.81
N GLY A 152 -2.54 -21.82 -1.79
CA GLY A 152 -2.01 -22.76 -0.77
C GLY A 152 -1.58 -22.08 0.55
N MET A 153 -1.73 -20.77 0.69
CA MET A 153 -1.31 -20.02 1.88
C MET A 153 -2.45 -19.85 2.89
N SER A 154 -2.09 -19.82 4.17
CA SER A 154 -3.02 -19.41 5.23
C SER A 154 -3.37 -17.91 5.12
N GLY A 155 -4.48 -17.47 5.75
CA GLY A 155 -4.86 -16.06 5.78
C GLY A 155 -3.76 -15.15 6.31
N GLY A 156 -3.09 -15.53 7.40
CA GLY A 156 -1.96 -14.78 7.94
C GLY A 156 -0.76 -14.71 6.98
N GLN A 157 -0.45 -15.79 6.26
CA GLN A 157 0.61 -15.79 5.25
C GLN A 157 0.28 -14.87 4.07
N ARG A 158 -0.97 -14.89 3.61
CA ARG A 158 -1.45 -13.97 2.55
C ARG A 158 -1.33 -12.52 3.00
N GLN A 159 -1.70 -12.21 4.22
CA GLN A 159 -1.60 -10.86 4.77
C GLN A 159 -0.15 -10.41 4.88
N CYS A 160 0.73 -11.25 5.41
CA CYS A 160 2.16 -10.96 5.44
C CYS A 160 2.74 -10.73 4.04
N LEU A 161 2.28 -11.50 3.04
CA LEU A 161 2.69 -11.31 1.64
C LEU A 161 2.23 -9.95 1.08
N ALA A 162 0.99 -9.53 1.37
CA ALA A 162 0.48 -8.23 0.97
C ALA A 162 1.25 -7.06 1.62
N ILE A 163 1.59 -7.20 2.90
CA ILE A 163 2.43 -6.22 3.62
C ILE A 163 3.84 -6.20 3.02
N ALA A 164 4.45 -7.36 2.75
CA ALA A 164 5.76 -7.44 2.12
C ALA A 164 5.79 -6.75 0.75
N ARG A 165 4.74 -6.95 -0.07
CA ARG A 165 4.55 -6.24 -1.33
C ARG A 165 4.53 -4.73 -1.12
N ALA A 166 3.73 -4.25 -0.16
CA ALA A 166 3.63 -2.83 0.13
C ALA A 166 4.96 -2.22 0.62
N LEU A 167 5.72 -2.94 1.44
CA LEU A 167 7.03 -2.48 1.93
C LEU A 167 8.11 -2.49 0.85
N LEU A 168 8.05 -3.42 -0.10
CA LEU A 168 8.98 -3.44 -1.23
C LEU A 168 8.79 -2.22 -2.14
N TRP A 169 7.54 -1.79 -2.34
CA TRP A 169 7.18 -0.72 -3.26
C TRP A 169 6.87 0.60 -2.58
N GLY A 170 6.48 0.58 -1.30
CA GLY A 170 6.22 1.78 -0.49
C GLY A 170 7.50 2.55 -0.23
N ARG A 171 7.67 3.64 -0.96
CA ARG A 171 8.89 4.46 -0.85
C ARG A 171 8.87 5.37 0.36
N ARG A 172 7.70 5.79 0.83
CA ARG A 172 7.53 6.81 1.88
C ARG A 172 6.47 6.48 2.90
N ILE A 173 5.31 6.05 2.46
CA ILE A 173 4.12 5.88 3.29
C ILE A 173 3.47 4.54 2.93
N VAL A 174 3.10 3.79 3.95
CA VAL A 174 2.28 2.58 3.80
C VAL A 174 0.99 2.76 4.56
N ILE A 175 -0.13 2.60 3.87
CA ILE A 175 -1.46 2.59 4.44
C ILE A 175 -1.90 1.14 4.60
N LEU A 176 -2.37 0.77 5.79
CA LEU A 176 -2.91 -0.56 6.08
C LEU A 176 -4.39 -0.39 6.48
N ASP A 177 -5.31 -0.95 5.68
CA ASP A 177 -6.74 -0.95 6.00
C ASP A 177 -7.10 -2.27 6.67
N GLU A 178 -7.46 -2.22 7.95
CA GLU A 178 -7.80 -3.37 8.80
C GLU A 178 -6.78 -4.54 8.76
N PRO A 179 -5.50 -4.29 9.07
CA PRO A 179 -4.43 -5.26 8.87
C PRO A 179 -4.55 -6.53 9.74
N THR A 180 -5.46 -6.58 10.69
CA THR A 180 -5.64 -7.72 11.60
C THR A 180 -6.90 -8.54 11.30
N ALA A 181 -7.71 -8.15 10.34
CA ALA A 181 -8.99 -8.82 10.03
C ALA A 181 -8.82 -10.30 9.66
N ALA A 182 -7.70 -10.67 9.04
CA ALA A 182 -7.38 -12.06 8.66
C ALA A 182 -6.50 -12.81 9.69
N LEU A 183 -6.02 -12.13 10.74
CA LEU A 183 -5.26 -12.74 11.82
C LEU A 183 -6.27 -13.16 12.89
N GLY A 184 -6.62 -14.45 12.93
CA GLY A 184 -7.47 -14.98 14.01
C GLY A 184 -6.90 -14.55 15.37
N VAL A 185 -7.73 -13.91 16.18
CA VAL A 185 -7.41 -13.60 17.58
C VAL A 185 -7.22 -14.94 18.29
N ARG A 186 -6.02 -15.22 18.77
CA ARG A 186 -5.73 -16.29 19.73
C ARG A 186 -5.80 -15.74 21.13
#